data_4b3c7baa298a48df6c210ae18a421b51
#
_entry.id   4b3c7baa298a48df6c210ae18a421b51
#
_cell.length_a   1.000
_cell.length_b   1.000
_cell.length_c   1.000
_cell.angle_alpha   90.00
_cell.angle_beta   90.00
_cell.angle_gamma   90.00
#
_symmetry.space_group_name_H-M   'P 1'
#
loop_
_entity.id
_entity.type
_entity.pdbx_description
1 polymer ?
#
loop_
_entity_poly.entity_id
_entity_poly.type
_entity_poly.pdbx_seq_one_letter_code
_entity_poly.pdbx_strand_id
1 'polypeptide(L)'
;MTRIPLNRQSASVYRAYLDAAAEVRARADDAGLSRAVLELVNLRVSQINGCAFCLNMHSKALLEAGDTVQRIAVLPAWRDTQLFSDTERAALEIAEAVTWISEAHLDDDEYTLLREHLTDDQVSLLTWSAITINAFNRVSIMSRYPVRAEK
;
A
#
# COMPACT_ATOMS: atom_id res chain seq x y z
N MET A 1 -5.20 -4.07 29.25
CA MET A 1 -4.86 -2.63 29.07
C MET A 1 -5.40 -2.15 27.73
N THR A 2 -6.20 -1.11 27.73
CA THR A 2 -6.74 -0.51 26.51
C THR A 2 -5.71 0.49 25.95
N ARG A 3 -5.35 0.36 24.68
CA ARG A 3 -4.43 1.32 24.03
C ARG A 3 -5.16 2.59 23.64
N ILE A 4 -4.42 3.70 23.57
CA ILE A 4 -4.95 4.98 23.12
C ILE A 4 -5.34 4.86 21.64
N PRO A 5 -6.57 5.21 21.24
CA PRO A 5 -6.98 5.26 19.83
C PRO A 5 -6.43 6.53 19.18
N LEU A 6 -5.31 6.42 18.49
CA LEU A 6 -4.57 7.57 17.92
C LEU A 6 -5.42 8.44 16.98
N ASN A 7 -6.33 7.82 16.22
CA ASN A 7 -7.26 8.53 15.34
C ASN A 7 -8.25 9.44 16.07
N ARG A 8 -8.55 9.16 17.34
CA ARG A 8 -9.45 9.98 18.18
C ARG A 8 -8.66 10.94 19.04
N GLN A 9 -7.55 10.49 19.62
CA GLN A 9 -6.72 11.31 20.51
C GLN A 9 -6.10 12.50 19.79
N SER A 10 -5.68 12.32 18.54
CA SER A 10 -5.12 13.36 17.68
C SER A 10 -5.90 13.44 16.36
N ALA A 11 -7.20 13.71 16.46
CA ALA A 11 -8.13 13.60 15.33
C ALA A 11 -7.77 14.54 14.16
N SER A 12 -7.27 15.73 14.43
CA SER A 12 -6.86 16.68 13.38
C SER A 12 -5.64 16.18 12.60
N VAL A 13 -4.66 15.59 13.28
CA VAL A 13 -3.49 14.98 12.64
C VAL A 13 -3.93 13.80 11.77
N TYR A 14 -4.76 12.91 12.30
CA TYR A 14 -5.26 11.76 11.55
C TYR A 14 -6.04 12.19 10.30
N ARG A 15 -6.84 13.25 10.40
CA ARG A 15 -7.59 13.80 9.26
C ARG A 15 -6.67 14.31 8.16
N ALA A 16 -5.56 14.98 8.50
CA ALA A 16 -4.58 15.43 7.52
C ALA A 16 -3.97 14.27 6.73
N TYR A 17 -3.74 13.11 7.37
CA TYR A 17 -3.30 11.90 6.67
C TYR A 17 -4.39 11.30 5.77
N LEU A 18 -5.66 11.34 6.19
CA LEU A 18 -6.78 10.93 5.34
C LEU A 18 -6.91 11.82 4.10
N ASP A 19 -6.74 13.13 4.26
CA ASP A 19 -6.77 14.10 3.15
C ASP A 19 -5.61 13.84 2.18
N ALA A 20 -4.40 13.58 2.69
CA ALA A 20 -3.26 13.19 1.87
C ALA A 20 -3.51 11.90 1.09
N ALA A 21 -4.08 10.87 1.74
CA ALA A 21 -4.44 9.62 1.06
C ALA A 21 -5.52 9.81 -0.02
N ALA A 22 -6.49 10.69 0.21
CA ALA A 22 -7.51 11.02 -0.78
C ALA A 22 -6.92 11.74 -1.99
N GLU A 23 -5.99 12.69 -1.77
CA GLU A 23 -5.28 13.38 -2.84
C GLU A 23 -4.42 12.43 -3.67
N VAL A 24 -3.69 11.51 -3.03
CA VAL A 24 -2.90 10.47 -3.73
C VAL A 24 -3.80 9.65 -4.65
N ARG A 25 -4.97 9.21 -4.18
CA ARG A 25 -5.92 8.43 -5.00
C ARG A 25 -6.43 9.22 -6.20
N ALA A 26 -6.82 10.47 -5.99
CA ALA A 26 -7.33 11.33 -7.05
C ALA A 26 -6.27 11.58 -8.13
N ARG A 27 -5.04 11.90 -7.72
CA ARG A 27 -3.93 12.14 -8.65
C ARG A 27 -3.46 10.86 -9.34
N ALA A 28 -3.53 9.72 -8.68
CA ALA A 28 -3.18 8.42 -9.27
C ALA A 28 -4.15 8.04 -10.39
N ASP A 29 -5.44 8.31 -10.23
CA ASP A 29 -6.44 8.12 -11.27
C ASP A 29 -6.16 9.01 -12.49
N ASP A 30 -5.86 10.30 -12.28
CA ASP A 30 -5.44 11.24 -13.32
C ASP A 30 -4.15 10.79 -14.05
N ALA A 31 -3.22 10.13 -13.35
CA ALA A 31 -1.98 9.57 -13.90
C ALA A 31 -2.15 8.19 -14.55
N GLY A 32 -3.37 7.67 -14.63
CA GLY A 32 -3.68 6.37 -15.26
C GLY A 32 -3.33 5.16 -14.40
N LEU A 33 -3.11 5.32 -13.09
CA LEU A 33 -2.97 4.21 -12.16
C LEU A 33 -4.35 3.73 -11.70
N SER A 34 -4.66 2.46 -11.96
CA SER A 34 -5.94 1.90 -11.53
C SER A 34 -6.03 1.77 -10.00
N ARG A 35 -7.27 1.75 -9.48
CA ARG A 35 -7.51 1.46 -8.06
C ARG A 35 -6.87 0.13 -7.63
N ALA A 36 -6.89 -0.89 -8.48
CA ALA A 36 -6.30 -2.19 -8.19
C ALA A 36 -4.79 -2.09 -7.93
N VAL A 37 -4.05 -1.30 -8.70
CA VAL A 37 -2.60 -1.10 -8.49
C VAL A 37 -2.32 -0.45 -7.14
N LEU A 38 -3.07 0.58 -6.76
CA LEU A 38 -2.93 1.21 -5.44
C LEU A 38 -3.26 0.24 -4.29
N GLU A 39 -4.30 -0.57 -4.45
CA GLU A 39 -4.68 -1.56 -3.44
C GLU A 39 -3.66 -2.72 -3.34
N LEU A 40 -3.01 -3.10 -4.44
CA LEU A 40 -1.86 -4.02 -4.39
C LEU A 40 -0.71 -3.47 -3.55
N VAL A 41 -0.35 -2.20 -3.76
CA VAL A 41 0.68 -1.51 -2.95
C VAL A 41 0.27 -1.48 -1.47
N ASN A 42 -0.96 -1.05 -1.18
CA ASN A 42 -1.48 -0.97 0.18
C ASN A 42 -1.49 -2.33 0.88
N LEU A 43 -1.93 -3.38 0.17
CA LEU A 43 -1.96 -4.74 0.69
C LEU A 43 -0.56 -5.29 0.93
N ARG A 44 0.37 -5.10 -0.02
CA ARG A 44 1.75 -5.58 0.12
C ARG A 44 2.47 -4.94 1.30
N VAL A 45 2.39 -3.62 1.45
CA VAL A 45 2.94 -2.89 2.61
C VAL A 45 2.33 -3.42 3.92
N SER A 46 1.02 -3.67 3.93
CA SER A 46 0.31 -4.19 5.10
C SER A 46 0.72 -5.63 5.47
N GLN A 47 1.07 -6.46 4.46
CA GLN A 47 1.65 -7.80 4.67
C GLN A 47 3.02 -7.71 5.34
N ILE A 48 3.90 -6.85 4.85
CA ILE A 48 5.24 -6.65 5.39
C ILE A 48 5.17 -6.17 6.84
N ASN A 49 4.32 -5.18 7.11
CA ASN A 49 4.17 -4.60 8.46
C ASN A 49 3.31 -5.47 9.42
N GLY A 50 2.61 -6.50 8.94
CA GLY A 50 1.76 -7.36 9.75
C GLY A 50 0.54 -6.65 10.35
N CYS A 51 -0.06 -5.70 9.62
CA CYS A 51 -1.23 -4.95 10.06
C CYS A 51 -2.54 -5.72 9.78
N ALA A 52 -3.04 -6.50 10.74
CA ALA A 52 -4.25 -7.31 10.55
C ALA A 52 -5.48 -6.51 10.09
N PHE A 53 -5.70 -5.32 10.68
CA PHE A 53 -6.80 -4.43 10.29
C PHE A 53 -6.66 -3.98 8.83
N CYS A 54 -5.46 -3.57 8.43
CA CYS A 54 -5.19 -3.09 7.07
C CYS A 54 -5.24 -4.24 6.05
N LEU A 55 -4.72 -5.43 6.42
CA LEU A 55 -4.84 -6.64 5.59
C LEU A 55 -6.29 -6.95 5.27
N ASN A 56 -7.15 -6.98 6.29
CA ASN A 56 -8.58 -7.23 6.11
C ASN A 56 -9.25 -6.16 5.23
N MET A 57 -8.91 -4.90 5.41
CA MET A 57 -9.49 -3.79 4.65
C MET A 57 -9.04 -3.81 3.19
N HIS A 58 -7.74 -3.90 2.93
CA HIS A 58 -7.19 -3.80 1.58
C HIS A 58 -7.38 -5.07 0.75
N SER A 59 -7.47 -6.26 1.37
CA SER A 59 -7.88 -7.48 0.66
C SER A 59 -9.29 -7.35 0.11
N LYS A 60 -10.23 -6.82 0.88
CA LYS A 60 -11.60 -6.56 0.43
C LYS A 60 -11.65 -5.52 -0.68
N ALA A 61 -10.97 -4.39 -0.48
CA ALA A 61 -10.91 -3.32 -1.47
C ALA A 61 -10.32 -3.79 -2.80
N LEU A 62 -9.32 -4.67 -2.76
CA LEU A 62 -8.71 -5.25 -3.95
C LEU A 62 -9.67 -6.18 -4.69
N LEU A 63 -10.42 -7.04 -3.97
CA LEU A 63 -11.47 -7.87 -4.55
C LEU A 63 -12.59 -7.03 -5.17
N GLU A 64 -13.02 -5.95 -4.50
CA GLU A 64 -14.00 -4.99 -5.04
C GLU A 64 -13.49 -4.26 -6.28
N ALA A 65 -12.18 -4.09 -6.42
CA ALA A 65 -11.53 -3.53 -7.61
C ALA A 65 -11.40 -4.55 -8.75
N GLY A 66 -11.91 -5.78 -8.58
CA GLY A 66 -11.95 -6.82 -9.60
C GLY A 66 -10.78 -7.81 -9.58
N ASP A 67 -9.94 -7.77 -8.56
CA ASP A 67 -8.84 -8.73 -8.39
C ASP A 67 -9.35 -10.09 -7.86
N THR A 68 -8.46 -11.08 -7.75
CA THR A 68 -8.80 -12.45 -7.40
C THR A 68 -8.17 -12.91 -6.08
N VAL A 69 -8.82 -13.85 -5.41
CA VAL A 69 -8.28 -14.51 -4.22
C VAL A 69 -6.93 -15.17 -4.52
N GLN A 70 -6.74 -15.74 -5.73
CA GLN A 70 -5.48 -16.35 -6.15
C GLN A 70 -4.34 -15.33 -6.13
N ARG A 71 -4.51 -14.15 -6.74
CA ARG A 71 -3.47 -13.11 -6.78
C ARG A 71 -3.16 -12.58 -5.38
N ILE A 72 -4.18 -12.37 -4.55
CA ILE A 72 -4.01 -11.98 -3.14
C ILE A 72 -3.19 -13.03 -2.38
N ALA A 73 -3.47 -14.32 -2.58
CA ALA A 73 -2.78 -15.41 -1.88
C ALA A 73 -1.30 -15.51 -2.24
N VAL A 74 -0.94 -15.27 -3.51
CA VAL A 74 0.46 -15.35 -3.98
C VAL A 74 1.21 -14.02 -3.93
N LEU A 75 0.56 -12.93 -3.55
CA LEU A 75 1.16 -11.59 -3.49
C LEU A 75 2.47 -11.54 -2.67
N PRO A 76 2.63 -12.26 -1.55
CA PRO A 76 3.90 -12.28 -0.82
C PRO A 76 5.08 -12.84 -1.63
N ALA A 77 4.79 -13.66 -2.65
CA ALA A 77 5.77 -14.29 -3.54
C ALA A 77 5.61 -13.79 -4.99
N TRP A 78 5.23 -12.54 -5.19
CA TRP A 78 4.88 -11.96 -6.48
C TRP A 78 6.00 -12.08 -7.53
N ARG A 79 7.27 -12.13 -7.09
CA ARG A 79 8.43 -12.30 -8.00
C ARG A 79 8.47 -13.68 -8.66
N ASP A 80 7.91 -14.70 -8.01
CA ASP A 80 7.95 -16.11 -8.47
C ASP A 80 6.77 -16.49 -9.38
N THR A 81 5.91 -15.53 -9.73
CA THR A 81 4.73 -15.77 -10.58
C THR A 81 4.63 -14.77 -11.72
N GLN A 82 3.92 -15.15 -12.79
CA GLN A 82 3.62 -14.29 -13.95
C GLN A 82 2.23 -13.62 -13.86
N LEU A 83 1.59 -13.65 -12.69
CA LEU A 83 0.24 -13.13 -12.51
C LEU A 83 0.17 -11.60 -12.38
N PHE A 84 1.30 -10.92 -12.27
CA PHE A 84 1.39 -9.46 -12.13
C PHE A 84 2.03 -8.84 -13.36
N SER A 85 1.42 -7.78 -13.90
CA SER A 85 1.95 -7.03 -15.04
C SER A 85 3.25 -6.29 -14.67
N ASP A 86 3.98 -5.82 -15.68
CA ASP A 86 5.22 -5.08 -15.46
C ASP A 86 4.99 -3.80 -14.64
N THR A 87 3.89 -3.08 -14.90
CA THR A 87 3.48 -1.93 -14.09
C THR A 87 3.19 -2.30 -12.63
N GLU A 88 2.48 -3.41 -12.39
CA GLU A 88 2.19 -3.89 -11.04
C GLU A 88 3.46 -4.36 -10.33
N ARG A 89 4.36 -5.04 -11.04
CA ARG A 89 5.66 -5.47 -10.49
C ARG A 89 6.51 -4.27 -10.08
N ALA A 90 6.59 -3.23 -10.91
CA ALA A 90 7.28 -1.99 -10.58
C ALA A 90 6.65 -1.27 -9.37
N ALA A 91 5.32 -1.26 -9.27
CA ALA A 91 4.61 -0.72 -8.12
C ALA A 91 4.89 -1.50 -6.82
N LEU A 92 4.98 -2.83 -6.89
CA LEU A 92 5.31 -3.71 -5.76
C LEU A 92 6.77 -3.54 -5.33
N GLU A 93 7.70 -3.31 -6.27
CA GLU A 93 9.10 -2.94 -5.96
C GLU A 93 9.17 -1.66 -5.14
N ILE A 94 8.46 -0.61 -5.56
CA ILE A 94 8.36 0.65 -4.79
C ILE A 94 7.76 0.41 -3.40
N ALA A 95 6.70 -0.40 -3.31
CA ALA A 95 6.06 -0.72 -2.04
C ALA A 95 7.04 -1.35 -1.04
N GLU A 96 7.85 -2.30 -1.50
CA GLU A 96 8.87 -2.97 -0.68
C GLU A 96 10.04 -2.05 -0.34
N ALA A 97 10.58 -1.30 -1.31
CA ALA A 97 11.68 -0.38 -1.09
C ALA A 97 11.34 0.71 -0.05
N VAL A 98 10.13 1.29 -0.13
CA VAL A 98 9.68 2.28 0.85
C VAL A 98 9.49 1.66 2.24
N THR A 99 8.99 0.41 2.30
CA THR A 99 8.68 -0.25 3.57
C THR A 99 9.92 -0.76 4.28
N TRP A 100 10.89 -1.31 3.53
CA TRP A 100 12.17 -1.82 4.03
C TRP A 100 13.31 -0.81 3.91
N ILE A 101 13.01 0.48 3.89
CA ILE A 101 14.00 1.54 3.66
C ILE A 101 15.17 1.53 4.66
N SER A 102 14.97 0.96 5.85
CA SER A 102 16.03 0.78 6.85
C SER A 102 16.95 -0.41 6.56
N GLU A 103 16.58 -1.31 5.67
CA GLU A 103 17.32 -2.52 5.34
C GLU A 103 18.12 -2.35 4.04
N ALA A 104 17.50 -1.77 3.02
CA ALA A 104 18.11 -1.49 1.73
C ALA A 104 17.48 -0.25 1.08
N HIS A 105 18.28 0.46 0.29
CA HIS A 105 17.80 1.56 -0.55
C HIS A 105 17.82 1.10 -2.01
N LEU A 106 16.87 1.56 -2.81
CA LEU A 106 16.95 1.42 -4.27
C LEU A 106 18.21 2.12 -4.76
N ASP A 107 19.00 1.42 -5.57
CA ASP A 107 20.10 2.04 -6.30
C ASP A 107 19.62 2.71 -7.60
N ASP A 108 20.54 3.39 -8.28
CA ASP A 108 20.20 4.14 -9.49
C ASP A 108 19.82 3.22 -10.68
N ASP A 109 20.37 2.01 -10.74
CA ASP A 109 20.06 1.03 -11.77
C ASP A 109 18.66 0.44 -11.54
N GLU A 110 18.33 0.05 -10.31
CA GLU A 110 17.00 -0.40 -9.91
C GLU A 110 15.95 0.69 -10.14
N TYR A 111 16.27 1.94 -9.80
CA TYR A 111 15.37 3.08 -10.04
C TYR A 111 15.14 3.33 -11.54
N THR A 112 16.16 3.14 -12.36
CA THR A 112 16.06 3.26 -13.81
C THR A 112 15.14 2.19 -14.40
N LEU A 113 15.22 0.94 -13.92
CA LEU A 113 14.31 -0.15 -14.34
C LEU A 113 12.84 0.14 -14.01
N LEU A 114 12.55 0.78 -12.89
CA LEU A 114 11.17 1.19 -12.57
C LEU A 114 10.60 2.15 -13.62
N ARG A 115 11.43 3.05 -14.12
CA ARG A 115 11.03 4.06 -15.13
C ARG A 115 10.83 3.49 -16.54
N GLU A 116 11.19 2.27 -16.79
CA GLU A 116 10.84 1.58 -18.05
C GLU A 116 9.33 1.26 -18.11
N HIS A 117 8.67 1.13 -16.94
CA HIS A 117 7.27 0.72 -16.82
C HIS A 117 6.36 1.76 -16.19
N LEU A 118 6.93 2.83 -15.63
CA LEU A 118 6.21 3.88 -14.90
C LEU A 118 6.66 5.26 -15.36
N THR A 119 5.72 6.20 -15.47
CA THR A 119 6.03 7.62 -15.63
C THR A 119 6.55 8.21 -14.32
N ASP A 120 7.17 9.40 -14.37
CA ASP A 120 7.66 10.11 -13.19
C ASP A 120 6.52 10.42 -12.20
N ASP A 121 5.34 10.80 -12.70
CA ASP A 121 4.16 11.01 -11.87
C ASP A 121 3.70 9.71 -11.19
N GLN A 122 3.70 8.59 -11.90
CA GLN A 122 3.33 7.29 -11.36
C GLN A 122 4.32 6.83 -10.29
N VAL A 123 5.62 6.95 -10.51
CA VAL A 123 6.66 6.65 -9.49
C VAL A 123 6.43 7.49 -8.24
N SER A 124 6.22 8.80 -8.40
CA SER A 124 5.95 9.71 -7.29
C SER A 124 4.70 9.29 -6.50
N LEU A 125 3.59 9.05 -7.20
CA LEU A 125 2.30 8.72 -6.55
C LEU A 125 2.29 7.35 -5.88
N LEU A 126 2.95 6.34 -6.47
CA LEU A 126 3.13 5.02 -5.84
C LEU A 126 4.01 5.11 -4.59
N THR A 127 5.05 5.94 -4.63
CA THR A 127 5.89 6.21 -3.46
C THR A 127 5.07 6.88 -2.35
N TRP A 128 4.28 7.91 -2.66
CA TRP A 128 3.39 8.54 -1.68
C TRP A 128 2.31 7.58 -1.15
N SER A 129 1.77 6.71 -2.00
CA SER A 129 0.84 5.67 -1.56
C SER A 129 1.50 4.73 -0.53
N ALA A 130 2.70 4.25 -0.82
CA ALA A 130 3.46 3.39 0.09
C ALA A 130 3.80 4.10 1.42
N ILE A 131 4.20 5.37 1.39
CA ILE A 131 4.46 6.18 2.58
C ILE A 131 3.18 6.32 3.42
N THR A 132 2.08 6.63 2.78
CA THR A 132 0.79 6.87 3.45
C THR A 132 0.28 5.61 4.13
N ILE A 133 0.30 4.46 3.44
CA ILE A 133 -0.14 3.20 4.05
C ILE A 133 0.81 2.73 5.16
N ASN A 134 2.11 2.98 5.05
CA ASN A 134 3.05 2.74 6.15
C ASN A 134 2.67 3.53 7.41
N ALA A 135 2.25 4.80 7.27
CA ALA A 135 1.75 5.60 8.37
C ALA A 135 0.47 5.00 8.99
N PHE A 136 -0.52 4.63 8.16
CA PHE A 136 -1.77 4.02 8.64
C PHE A 136 -1.57 2.65 9.28
N ASN A 137 -0.65 1.83 8.78
CA ASN A 137 -0.30 0.57 9.43
C ASN A 137 0.18 0.83 10.87
N ARG A 138 1.04 1.82 11.09
CA ARG A 138 1.56 2.18 12.41
C ARG A 138 0.45 2.69 13.34
N VAL A 139 -0.44 3.55 12.84
CA VAL A 139 -1.61 4.01 13.60
C VAL A 139 -2.48 2.84 14.04
N SER A 140 -2.81 1.93 13.11
CA SER A 140 -3.69 0.78 13.36
C SER A 140 -3.07 -0.22 14.35
N ILE A 141 -1.77 -0.55 14.16
CA ILE A 141 -1.03 -1.48 15.02
C ILE A 141 -0.87 -0.90 16.42
N MET A 142 -0.45 0.36 16.55
CA MET A 142 -0.27 1.02 17.83
C MET A 142 -1.56 1.20 18.59
N SER A 143 -2.67 1.45 17.91
CA SER A 143 -4.01 1.57 18.49
C SER A 143 -4.71 0.24 18.71
N ARG A 144 -4.17 -0.88 18.19
CA ARG A 144 -4.78 -2.22 18.19
C ARG A 144 -6.21 -2.20 17.62
N TYR A 145 -6.38 -1.70 16.39
CA TYR A 145 -7.68 -1.75 15.73
C TYR A 145 -8.16 -3.20 15.57
N PRO A 146 -9.38 -3.51 16.02
CA PRO A 146 -9.89 -4.86 15.96
C PRO A 146 -10.29 -5.25 14.53
N VAL A 147 -10.02 -6.50 14.16
CA VAL A 147 -10.66 -7.16 13.01
C VAL A 147 -11.86 -7.94 13.56
N ARG A 148 -13.03 -7.66 13.03
CA ARG A 148 -14.26 -8.38 13.41
C ARG A 148 -14.54 -9.47 12.40
N ALA A 149 -14.98 -10.64 12.89
CA ALA A 149 -15.45 -11.71 12.02
C ALA A 149 -16.67 -11.23 11.20
N GLU A 150 -16.71 -11.66 9.94
CA GLU A 150 -17.90 -11.46 9.11
C GLU A 150 -19.05 -12.36 9.65
N LYS A 151 -20.26 -11.82 9.56
CA LYS A 151 -21.47 -12.56 9.97
C LYS A 151 -21.97 -13.42 8.83
#